data_55f72c72d6d15bfc7c8082273b1a2477
#
_entry.id   55f72c72d6d15bfc7c8082273b1a2477
#
_cell.length_a   1.000
_cell.length_b   1.000
_cell.length_c   1.000
_cell.angle_alpha   90.00
_cell.angle_beta   90.00
_cell.angle_gamma   90.00
#
_symmetry.space_group_name_H-M   'P 1'
#
loop_
_entity.id
_entity.type
_entity.pdbx_description
1 polymer ?
#
loop_
_entity_poly.entity_id
_entity_poly.type
_entity_poly.pdbx_seq_one_letter_code
_entity_poly.pdbx_strand_id
1 'polypeptide(L)'
;GVDVLFGGHADAGTWEPVVSPKTGTLIMQTFGQATYLGYLQLTLDPTTNEIKAYNGKLIPVDSNALAADPVIESKYQKYRSAFPELTQIVGQNESRLNRKYFDESSLANLITDITVEMTNAQIGLINSGGIRKDLPQGAVEIVDILDALPFIDPIVVVQMTGAQLKAIMEQGFTLLRGLMQVSGIEVTYDLSKPEGKRVLSIMHEGTEVKADDVFEVATGNFLANGGDHYSTFTETVRLREYPSPSDLTIDYFKKHGTVSKPSTG
;
A
#
# COMPACT_ATOMS: atom_id res chain seq x y z
N GLY A 1 23.81 16.36 21.14
CA GLY A 1 23.40 15.80 19.85
C GLY A 1 22.63 14.50 20.03
N VAL A 2 22.20 13.89 18.94
CA VAL A 2 21.62 12.54 18.92
C VAL A 2 22.64 11.65 18.26
N ASP A 3 23.10 10.60 18.97
CA ASP A 3 24.15 9.72 18.47
C ASP A 3 23.52 8.56 17.66
N VAL A 4 22.34 8.08 18.07
CA VAL A 4 21.59 7.02 17.39
C VAL A 4 20.13 7.41 17.25
N LEU A 5 19.55 7.15 16.08
CA LEU A 5 18.14 7.36 15.77
C LEU A 5 17.54 6.05 15.22
N PHE A 6 16.53 5.53 15.92
CA PHE A 6 15.69 4.47 15.39
C PHE A 6 14.43 5.08 14.76
N GLY A 7 14.29 4.93 13.44
CA GLY A 7 13.17 5.43 12.68
C GLY A 7 11.99 4.43 12.65
N GLY A 8 10.86 4.89 12.15
CA GLY A 8 9.65 4.10 11.94
C GLY A 8 8.70 4.78 10.96
N HIS A 9 7.46 4.27 10.87
CA HIS A 9 6.35 4.83 10.07
C HIS A 9 6.47 4.67 8.55
N ALA A 10 7.65 4.89 7.96
CA ALA A 10 7.82 4.88 6.50
C ALA A 10 7.85 3.46 5.87
N ASP A 11 7.84 2.39 6.67
CA ASP A 11 7.96 0.98 6.23
C ASP A 11 9.17 0.69 5.30
N ALA A 12 10.15 1.59 5.30
CA ALA A 12 11.38 1.50 4.51
C ALA A 12 12.55 1.16 5.43
N GLY A 13 13.07 -0.06 5.34
CA GLY A 13 14.17 -0.51 6.18
C GLY A 13 15.55 -0.06 5.66
N THR A 14 16.48 0.13 6.60
CA THR A 14 17.90 0.27 6.30
C THR A 14 18.61 -1.06 6.65
N TRP A 15 19.16 -1.74 5.65
CA TRP A 15 19.82 -3.04 5.86
C TRP A 15 21.00 -2.95 6.83
N GLU A 16 21.70 -1.81 6.79
CA GLU A 16 22.80 -1.44 7.67
C GLU A 16 22.56 -0.02 8.20
N PRO A 17 23.19 0.39 9.34
CA PRO A 17 23.08 1.74 9.82
C PRO A 17 23.57 2.77 8.80
N VAL A 18 22.78 3.80 8.56
CA VAL A 18 23.13 4.93 7.72
C VAL A 18 23.71 6.05 8.59
N VAL A 19 24.86 6.58 8.23
CA VAL A 19 25.48 7.71 8.94
C VAL A 19 25.04 9.02 8.36
N SER A 20 24.46 9.90 9.17
CA SER A 20 24.14 11.26 8.76
C SER A 20 25.43 12.03 8.41
N PRO A 21 25.59 12.55 7.18
CA PRO A 21 26.81 13.27 6.78
C PRO A 21 26.98 14.62 7.49
N LYS A 22 25.88 15.14 8.09
CA LYS A 22 25.90 16.44 8.79
C LYS A 22 26.25 16.32 10.27
N THR A 23 25.82 15.24 10.92
CA THR A 23 25.85 15.11 12.39
C THR A 23 26.60 13.90 12.89
N GLY A 24 26.93 12.93 12.02
CA GLY A 24 27.49 11.65 12.42
C GLY A 24 26.49 10.70 13.10
N THR A 25 25.21 11.09 13.23
CA THR A 25 24.16 10.27 13.84
C THR A 25 23.97 8.97 13.07
N LEU A 26 23.99 7.84 13.76
CA LEU A 26 23.63 6.55 13.20
C LEU A 26 22.11 6.44 13.08
N ILE A 27 21.62 6.17 11.89
CA ILE A 27 20.18 6.04 11.61
C ILE A 27 19.89 4.60 11.22
N MET A 28 18.91 3.99 11.88
CA MET A 28 18.48 2.63 11.58
C MET A 28 16.96 2.52 11.64
N GLN A 29 16.37 1.79 10.70
CA GLN A 29 14.93 1.54 10.62
C GLN A 29 14.66 0.14 10.10
N THR A 30 13.64 -0.51 10.65
CA THR A 30 13.15 -1.80 10.13
C THR A 30 12.07 -1.59 9.09
N PHE A 31 11.83 -2.61 8.27
CA PHE A 31 10.59 -2.71 7.49
C PHE A 31 9.39 -2.88 8.43
N GLY A 32 8.20 -2.58 7.94
CA GLY A 32 6.96 -2.64 8.70
C GLY A 32 6.54 -4.07 9.09
N GLN A 33 5.43 -4.15 9.86
CA GLN A 33 4.74 -5.41 10.20
C GLN A 33 5.57 -6.40 11.04
N ALA A 34 6.55 -5.93 11.81
CA ALA A 34 7.47 -6.77 12.60
C ALA A 34 8.19 -7.87 11.79
N THR A 35 8.34 -7.68 10.47
CA THR A 35 9.02 -8.66 9.60
C THR A 35 10.52 -8.75 9.84
N TYR A 36 11.10 -7.74 10.45
CA TYR A 36 12.53 -7.69 10.83
C TYR A 36 12.73 -7.11 12.22
N LEU A 37 13.75 -7.62 12.91
CA LEU A 37 14.29 -7.04 14.14
C LEU A 37 15.56 -6.26 13.80
N GLY A 38 15.63 -4.98 14.17
CA GLY A 38 16.84 -4.18 14.08
C GLY A 38 17.81 -4.53 15.21
N TYR A 39 19.03 -4.89 14.86
CA TYR A 39 20.12 -5.14 15.81
C TYR A 39 21.23 -4.13 15.60
N LEU A 40 21.61 -3.41 16.65
CA LEU A 40 22.72 -2.46 16.64
C LEU A 40 23.63 -2.69 17.85
N GLN A 41 24.90 -2.97 17.60
CA GLN A 41 25.94 -3.09 18.60
C GLN A 41 26.88 -1.89 18.51
N LEU A 42 27.15 -1.26 19.63
CA LEU A 42 28.03 -0.10 19.74
C LEU A 42 29.25 -0.43 20.60
N THR A 43 30.42 0.04 20.19
CA THR A 43 31.62 0.11 21.00
C THR A 43 31.86 1.55 21.40
N LEU A 44 31.82 1.83 22.70
CA LEU A 44 32.00 3.17 23.25
C LEU A 44 33.39 3.37 23.81
N ASP A 45 33.88 4.59 23.73
CA ASP A 45 35.02 5.01 24.53
C ASP A 45 34.59 5.09 26.01
N PRO A 46 35.28 4.38 26.93
CA PRO A 46 34.86 4.38 28.33
C PRO A 46 35.09 5.70 29.06
N THR A 47 35.86 6.62 28.46
CA THR A 47 36.19 7.93 29.06
C THR A 47 35.29 9.03 28.53
N THR A 48 35.04 9.05 27.20
CA THR A 48 34.28 10.12 26.52
C THR A 48 32.84 9.73 26.20
N ASN A 49 32.49 8.43 26.27
CA ASN A 49 31.25 7.84 25.80
C ASN A 49 30.99 8.00 24.32
N GLU A 50 31.98 8.40 23.54
CA GLU A 50 31.85 8.50 22.07
C GLU A 50 31.79 7.11 21.42
N ILE A 51 31.03 6.99 20.35
CA ILE A 51 30.92 5.76 19.55
C ILE A 51 32.23 5.59 18.75
N LYS A 52 33.04 4.57 19.08
CA LYS A 52 34.26 4.23 18.35
C LYS A 52 34.04 3.27 17.20
N ALA A 53 33.06 2.38 17.33
CA ALA A 53 32.70 1.42 16.30
C ALA A 53 31.25 1.00 16.47
N TYR A 54 30.65 0.54 15.38
CA TYR A 54 29.31 0.00 15.39
C TYR A 54 29.19 -1.17 14.41
N ASN A 55 28.24 -2.06 14.69
CA ASN A 55 27.81 -3.12 13.80
C ASN A 55 26.29 -3.22 13.89
N GLY A 56 25.60 -3.13 12.75
CA GLY A 56 24.14 -3.17 12.71
C GLY A 56 23.62 -3.97 11.53
N LYS A 57 22.51 -4.65 11.75
CA LYS A 57 21.84 -5.45 10.70
C LYS A 57 20.36 -5.61 10.99
N LEU A 58 19.61 -5.96 9.96
CA LEU A 58 18.24 -6.45 10.10
C LEU A 58 18.25 -7.99 10.19
N ILE A 59 17.55 -8.52 11.18
CA ILE A 59 17.36 -9.96 11.40
C ILE A 59 15.92 -10.29 10.98
N PRO A 60 15.71 -11.16 9.98
CA PRO A 60 14.36 -11.53 9.58
C PRO A 60 13.64 -12.28 10.70
N VAL A 61 12.36 -11.97 10.90
CA VAL A 61 11.46 -12.70 11.81
C VAL A 61 10.71 -13.74 10.97
N ASP A 62 11.16 -14.98 11.05
CA ASP A 62 10.54 -16.11 10.35
C ASP A 62 9.66 -16.88 11.34
N SER A 63 8.33 -16.73 11.18
CA SER A 63 7.34 -17.42 12.01
C SER A 63 7.34 -18.94 11.83
N ASN A 64 7.93 -19.48 10.75
CA ASN A 64 8.07 -20.92 10.55
C ASN A 64 9.30 -21.49 11.27
N ALA A 65 10.31 -20.66 11.51
CA ALA A 65 11.55 -21.04 12.18
C ALA A 65 11.53 -20.74 13.68
N LEU A 66 10.68 -19.84 14.14
CA LEU A 66 10.60 -19.38 15.53
C LEU A 66 9.29 -19.81 16.17
N ALA A 67 9.38 -20.51 17.30
CA ALA A 67 8.18 -20.79 18.10
C ALA A 67 7.65 -19.50 18.73
N ALA A 68 6.33 -19.33 18.73
CA ALA A 68 5.70 -18.22 19.42
C ALA A 68 5.93 -18.31 20.94
N ASP A 69 6.09 -17.17 21.61
CA ASP A 69 6.08 -17.12 23.06
C ASP A 69 4.69 -17.55 23.57
N PRO A 70 4.60 -18.60 24.42
CA PRO A 70 3.30 -19.17 24.82
C PRO A 70 2.42 -18.20 25.60
N VAL A 71 3.01 -17.24 26.31
CA VAL A 71 2.25 -16.23 27.07
C VAL A 71 1.63 -15.20 26.13
N ILE A 72 2.40 -14.75 25.13
CA ILE A 72 1.92 -13.81 24.12
C ILE A 72 0.90 -14.50 23.23
N GLU A 73 1.16 -15.73 22.78
CA GLU A 73 0.22 -16.53 22.00
C GLU A 73 -1.12 -16.73 22.72
N SER A 74 -1.10 -17.09 24.00
CA SER A 74 -2.32 -17.22 24.80
C SER A 74 -3.13 -15.92 24.88
N LYS A 75 -2.45 -14.77 25.04
CA LYS A 75 -3.11 -13.46 25.02
C LYS A 75 -3.72 -13.15 23.65
N TYR A 76 -2.96 -13.40 22.58
CA TYR A 76 -3.43 -13.21 21.22
C TYR A 76 -4.70 -14.04 20.95
N GLN A 77 -4.69 -15.32 21.28
CA GLN A 77 -5.83 -16.21 21.11
C GLN A 77 -7.05 -15.78 21.93
N LYS A 78 -6.83 -15.29 23.15
CA LYS A 78 -7.91 -14.72 23.97
C LYS A 78 -8.59 -13.52 23.28
N TYR A 79 -7.81 -12.60 22.72
CA TYR A 79 -8.38 -11.45 22.00
C TYR A 79 -9.02 -11.89 20.69
N ARG A 80 -8.39 -12.75 19.92
CA ARG A 80 -8.93 -13.29 18.65
C ARG A 80 -10.28 -13.98 18.88
N SER A 81 -10.42 -14.79 19.92
CA SER A 81 -11.67 -15.49 20.23
C SER A 81 -12.80 -14.57 20.74
N ALA A 82 -12.48 -13.34 21.15
CA ALA A 82 -13.49 -12.36 21.54
C ALA A 82 -14.20 -11.71 20.33
N PHE A 83 -13.64 -11.86 19.12
CA PHE A 83 -14.16 -11.29 17.88
C PHE A 83 -14.26 -12.38 16.78
N PRO A 84 -15.17 -13.37 16.97
CA PRO A 84 -15.29 -14.50 16.04
C PRO A 84 -15.69 -14.08 14.62
N GLU A 85 -16.33 -12.92 14.47
CA GLU A 85 -16.66 -12.34 13.17
C GLU A 85 -15.43 -12.05 12.31
N LEU A 86 -14.29 -11.71 12.93
CA LEU A 86 -13.05 -11.43 12.19
C LEU A 86 -12.42 -12.68 11.55
N THR A 87 -12.73 -13.86 12.11
CA THR A 87 -12.23 -15.14 11.60
C THR A 87 -13.22 -15.83 10.66
N GLN A 88 -14.30 -15.17 10.31
CA GLN A 88 -15.24 -15.67 9.32
C GLN A 88 -14.57 -15.73 7.95
N ILE A 89 -14.58 -16.92 7.33
CA ILE A 89 -14.12 -17.09 5.95
C ILE A 89 -15.16 -16.46 5.02
N VAL A 90 -14.72 -15.55 4.16
CA VAL A 90 -15.56 -14.86 3.18
C VAL A 90 -15.39 -15.38 1.76
N GLY A 91 -14.33 -16.14 1.49
CA GLY A 91 -14.05 -16.74 0.19
C GLY A 91 -12.70 -17.43 0.13
N GLN A 92 -12.23 -17.69 -1.08
CA GLN A 92 -10.98 -18.37 -1.39
C GLN A 92 -10.17 -17.56 -2.40
N ASN A 93 -8.84 -17.48 -2.21
CA ASN A 93 -7.90 -17.01 -3.22
C ASN A 93 -7.20 -18.19 -3.90
N GLU A 94 -7.21 -18.26 -5.22
CA GLU A 94 -6.48 -19.29 -5.97
C GLU A 94 -4.97 -19.18 -5.85
N SER A 95 -4.47 -17.98 -5.60
CA SER A 95 -3.04 -17.70 -5.42
C SER A 95 -2.81 -16.57 -4.41
N ARG A 96 -1.60 -16.51 -3.81
CA ARG A 96 -1.22 -15.35 -3.00
C ARG A 96 -1.22 -14.08 -3.84
N LEU A 97 -1.87 -13.03 -3.36
CA LEU A 97 -1.89 -11.71 -3.96
C LEU A 97 -0.96 -10.78 -3.20
N ASN A 98 0.07 -10.31 -3.88
CA ASN A 98 1.10 -9.49 -3.27
C ASN A 98 0.76 -8.00 -3.36
N ARG A 99 1.21 -7.26 -2.34
CA ARG A 99 1.34 -5.80 -2.43
C ARG A 99 2.74 -5.44 -2.94
N LYS A 100 2.83 -4.38 -3.70
CA LYS A 100 4.10 -3.73 -4.04
C LYS A 100 3.91 -2.22 -3.88
N TYR A 101 4.93 -1.53 -3.38
CA TYR A 101 4.82 -0.11 -3.09
C TYR A 101 5.23 0.76 -4.28
N PHE A 102 6.27 0.36 -5.02
CA PHE A 102 6.85 1.11 -6.13
C PHE A 102 6.65 0.46 -7.49
N ASP A 103 5.81 -0.54 -7.56
CA ASP A 103 5.58 -1.33 -8.76
C ASP A 103 4.13 -1.82 -8.79
N GLU A 104 3.68 -2.30 -9.96
CA GLU A 104 2.35 -2.89 -10.09
C GLU A 104 2.16 -4.10 -9.17
N SER A 105 1.01 -4.21 -8.55
CA SER A 105 0.70 -5.13 -7.48
C SER A 105 -0.54 -5.95 -7.81
N SER A 106 -0.44 -7.28 -7.77
CA SER A 106 -1.58 -8.16 -8.03
C SER A 106 -2.74 -7.96 -7.06
N LEU A 107 -2.46 -7.57 -5.81
CA LEU A 107 -3.51 -7.23 -4.86
C LEU A 107 -4.15 -5.88 -5.20
N ALA A 108 -3.34 -4.91 -5.61
CA ALA A 108 -3.88 -3.60 -5.99
C ALA A 108 -4.76 -3.70 -7.23
N ASN A 109 -4.37 -4.48 -8.23
CA ASN A 109 -5.18 -4.74 -9.41
C ASN A 109 -6.54 -5.34 -9.00
N LEU A 110 -6.55 -6.34 -8.11
CA LEU A 110 -7.81 -6.88 -7.59
C LEU A 110 -8.66 -5.82 -6.89
N ILE A 111 -8.06 -5.01 -6.01
CA ILE A 111 -8.81 -3.97 -5.26
C ILE A 111 -9.38 -2.91 -6.19
N THR A 112 -8.63 -2.48 -7.20
CA THR A 112 -9.11 -1.50 -8.17
C THR A 112 -10.19 -2.10 -9.08
N ASP A 113 -10.07 -3.37 -9.51
CA ASP A 113 -11.09 -4.08 -10.27
C ASP A 113 -12.40 -4.21 -9.46
N ILE A 114 -12.29 -4.63 -8.19
CA ILE A 114 -13.44 -4.67 -7.27
C ILE A 114 -14.09 -3.29 -7.14
N THR A 115 -13.27 -2.27 -6.98
CA THR A 115 -13.76 -0.89 -6.85
C THR A 115 -14.54 -0.46 -8.08
N VAL A 116 -14.03 -0.75 -9.28
CA VAL A 116 -14.72 -0.47 -10.56
C VAL A 116 -16.04 -1.25 -10.64
N GLU A 117 -16.01 -2.58 -10.39
CA GLU A 117 -17.22 -3.42 -10.47
C GLU A 117 -18.29 -2.96 -9.47
N MET A 118 -17.90 -2.75 -8.21
CA MET A 118 -18.84 -2.47 -7.13
C MET A 118 -19.41 -1.04 -7.18
N THR A 119 -18.72 -0.11 -7.83
CA THR A 119 -19.17 1.29 -7.98
C THR A 119 -19.75 1.61 -9.34
N ASN A 120 -19.57 0.71 -10.31
CA ASN A 120 -19.91 0.93 -11.72
C ASN A 120 -19.22 2.19 -12.29
N ALA A 121 -18.01 2.50 -11.80
CA ALA A 121 -17.16 3.55 -12.37
C ALA A 121 -16.40 3.01 -13.59
N GLN A 122 -15.87 3.89 -14.42
CA GLN A 122 -15.08 3.52 -15.60
C GLN A 122 -13.63 3.19 -15.23
N ILE A 123 -13.10 3.86 -14.21
CA ILE A 123 -11.70 3.78 -13.79
C ILE A 123 -11.64 3.64 -12.26
N GLY A 124 -10.74 2.81 -11.77
CA GLY A 124 -10.41 2.68 -10.35
C GLY A 124 -8.97 3.14 -10.08
N LEU A 125 -8.77 3.95 -9.06
CA LEU A 125 -7.45 4.44 -8.65
C LEU A 125 -7.25 4.22 -7.14
N ILE A 126 -6.11 3.62 -6.74
CA ILE A 126 -5.70 3.49 -5.34
C ILE A 126 -4.20 3.73 -5.19
N ASN A 127 -3.80 4.44 -4.15
CA ASN A 127 -2.38 4.59 -3.81
C ASN A 127 -1.83 3.28 -3.20
N SER A 128 -0.62 2.89 -3.57
CA SER A 128 0.02 1.69 -3.00
C SER A 128 0.13 1.73 -1.48
N GLY A 129 0.21 2.92 -0.89
CA GLY A 129 0.22 3.12 0.57
C GLY A 129 -1.10 2.75 1.26
N GLY A 130 -2.21 2.70 0.53
CA GLY A 130 -3.52 2.24 1.01
C GLY A 130 -3.58 0.75 1.29
N ILE A 131 -2.67 -0.05 0.70
CA ILE A 131 -2.60 -1.50 0.85
C ILE A 131 -1.44 -1.85 1.79
N ARG A 132 -1.72 -2.54 2.91
CA ARG A 132 -0.77 -2.71 4.01
C ARG A 132 -0.21 -4.13 4.16
N LYS A 133 -0.88 -5.15 3.62
CA LYS A 133 -0.51 -6.58 3.74
C LYS A 133 -0.93 -7.33 2.47
N ASP A 134 -0.22 -8.43 2.16
CA ASP A 134 -0.64 -9.36 1.11
C ASP A 134 -1.89 -10.12 1.53
N LEU A 135 -2.68 -10.61 0.57
CA LEU A 135 -3.71 -11.61 0.84
C LEU A 135 -3.15 -13.03 0.63
N PRO A 136 -3.45 -13.98 1.55
CA PRO A 136 -2.95 -15.33 1.45
C PRO A 136 -3.59 -16.11 0.29
N GLN A 137 -2.95 -17.19 -0.16
CA GLN A 137 -3.58 -18.23 -0.96
C GLN A 137 -4.46 -19.09 -0.06
N GLY A 138 -5.60 -19.58 -0.57
CA GLY A 138 -6.54 -20.41 0.16
C GLY A 138 -7.67 -19.62 0.79
N ALA A 139 -8.14 -20.05 1.96
CA ALA A 139 -9.23 -19.38 2.67
C ALA A 139 -8.85 -17.94 3.05
N VAL A 140 -9.77 -17.01 2.81
CA VAL A 140 -9.64 -15.60 3.16
C VAL A 140 -10.62 -15.28 4.28
N GLU A 141 -10.10 -14.90 5.43
CA GLU A 141 -10.87 -14.43 6.58
C GLU A 141 -11.12 -12.91 6.47
N ILE A 142 -12.14 -12.41 7.17
CA ILE A 142 -12.41 -10.97 7.25
C ILE A 142 -11.16 -10.21 7.74
N VAL A 143 -10.47 -10.73 8.76
CA VAL A 143 -9.26 -10.10 9.30
C VAL A 143 -8.13 -9.97 8.26
N ASP A 144 -8.01 -10.90 7.30
CA ASP A 144 -6.99 -10.79 6.25
C ASP A 144 -7.25 -9.56 5.37
N ILE A 145 -8.52 -9.30 5.06
CA ILE A 145 -8.92 -8.13 4.26
C ILE A 145 -8.71 -6.84 5.07
N LEU A 146 -9.11 -6.83 6.35
CA LEU A 146 -8.93 -5.66 7.22
C LEU A 146 -7.46 -5.34 7.49
N ASP A 147 -6.60 -6.36 7.60
CA ASP A 147 -5.15 -6.18 7.71
C ASP A 147 -4.53 -5.62 6.41
N ALA A 148 -5.06 -6.06 5.26
CA ALA A 148 -4.62 -5.57 3.96
C ALA A 148 -5.10 -4.14 3.69
N LEU A 149 -6.32 -3.80 4.10
CA LEU A 149 -7.03 -2.55 3.86
C LEU A 149 -7.55 -1.95 5.18
N PRO A 150 -6.68 -1.48 6.09
CA PRO A 150 -7.07 -1.08 7.44
C PRO A 150 -7.76 0.30 7.52
N PHE A 151 -7.87 1.02 6.41
CA PHE A 151 -8.46 2.34 6.38
C PHE A 151 -9.96 2.26 6.12
N ILE A 152 -10.73 2.92 6.99
CA ILE A 152 -12.21 2.93 6.94
C ILE A 152 -12.77 4.07 6.09
N ASP A 153 -11.91 4.82 5.39
CA ASP A 153 -12.33 5.90 4.49
C ASP A 153 -13.21 5.32 3.37
N PRO A 154 -14.34 5.98 3.06
CA PRO A 154 -15.23 5.53 1.98
C PRO A 154 -14.56 5.65 0.61
N ILE A 155 -15.04 4.84 -0.33
CA ILE A 155 -14.79 5.06 -1.76
C ILE A 155 -15.70 6.17 -2.25
N VAL A 156 -15.15 7.08 -3.04
CA VAL A 156 -15.90 8.14 -3.73
C VAL A 156 -15.73 8.00 -5.24
N VAL A 157 -16.80 8.23 -5.97
CA VAL A 157 -16.75 8.37 -7.43
C VAL A 157 -16.72 9.84 -7.75
N VAL A 158 -15.72 10.24 -8.51
CA VAL A 158 -15.54 11.63 -8.97
C VAL A 158 -15.59 11.68 -10.48
N GLN A 159 -16.01 12.82 -11.02
CA GLN A 159 -15.88 13.13 -12.43
C GLN A 159 -14.57 13.88 -12.66
N MET A 160 -13.75 13.41 -13.60
CA MET A 160 -12.51 14.07 -13.97
C MET A 160 -12.26 14.04 -15.47
N THR A 161 -11.45 14.99 -15.93
CA THR A 161 -11.00 15.05 -17.31
C THR A 161 -9.77 14.17 -17.55
N GLY A 162 -9.51 13.81 -18.82
CA GLY A 162 -8.27 13.11 -19.19
C GLY A 162 -7.02 13.91 -18.87
N ALA A 163 -7.08 15.24 -18.90
CA ALA A 163 -5.99 16.11 -18.44
C ALA A 163 -5.71 15.94 -16.93
N GLN A 164 -6.76 15.91 -16.11
CA GLN A 164 -6.64 15.67 -14.66
C GLN A 164 -6.14 14.23 -14.39
N LEU A 165 -6.66 13.24 -15.11
CA LEU A 165 -6.19 11.85 -15.01
C LEU A 165 -4.70 11.75 -15.32
N LYS A 166 -4.23 12.37 -16.39
CA LYS A 166 -2.81 12.42 -16.74
C LYS A 166 -1.96 13.08 -15.65
N ALA A 167 -2.43 14.19 -15.07
CA ALA A 167 -1.72 14.88 -13.98
C ALA A 167 -1.59 14.00 -12.73
N ILE A 168 -2.63 13.24 -12.38
CA ILE A 168 -2.62 12.27 -11.28
C ILE A 168 -1.61 11.15 -11.56
N MET A 169 -1.57 10.61 -12.77
CA MET A 169 -0.61 9.57 -13.14
C MET A 169 0.84 10.09 -13.15
N GLU A 170 1.09 11.31 -13.64
CA GLU A 170 2.40 11.96 -13.54
C GLU A 170 2.86 12.11 -12.08
N GLN A 171 1.95 12.49 -11.18
CA GLN A 171 2.23 12.53 -9.73
C GLN A 171 2.57 11.13 -9.19
N GLY A 172 1.82 10.10 -9.58
CA GLY A 172 2.09 8.70 -9.21
C GLY A 172 3.48 8.23 -9.62
N PHE A 173 3.92 8.59 -10.82
CA PHE A 173 5.26 8.24 -11.34
C PHE A 173 6.40 9.07 -10.77
N THR A 174 6.16 10.01 -9.86
CA THR A 174 7.23 10.55 -9.00
C THR A 174 7.74 9.50 -8.02
N LEU A 175 6.91 8.48 -7.71
CA LEU A 175 7.13 7.43 -6.72
C LEU A 175 7.36 7.96 -5.29
N LEU A 176 7.10 9.23 -5.06
CA LEU A 176 7.32 9.87 -3.74
C LEU A 176 6.46 9.22 -2.63
N ARG A 177 5.26 8.77 -3.00
CA ARG A 177 4.29 8.11 -2.11
C ARG A 177 3.85 6.73 -2.63
N GLY A 178 4.75 6.03 -3.33
CA GLY A 178 4.46 4.78 -4.02
C GLY A 178 3.81 4.99 -5.39
N LEU A 179 3.56 3.88 -6.08
CA LEU A 179 2.91 3.90 -7.38
C LEU A 179 1.39 4.09 -7.22
N MET A 180 0.78 4.89 -8.11
CA MET A 180 -0.67 4.87 -8.28
C MET A 180 -1.06 3.58 -9.01
N GLN A 181 -1.94 2.78 -8.43
CA GLN A 181 -2.47 1.54 -8.99
C GLN A 181 -3.80 1.83 -9.69
N VAL A 182 -4.06 1.14 -10.78
CA VAL A 182 -5.15 1.51 -11.69
C VAL A 182 -5.98 0.28 -12.12
N SER A 183 -7.23 0.50 -12.48
CA SER A 183 -8.07 -0.41 -13.25
C SER A 183 -8.90 0.40 -14.25
N GLY A 184 -9.26 -0.21 -15.38
CA GLY A 184 -10.01 0.42 -16.47
C GLY A 184 -9.15 1.26 -17.43
N ILE A 185 -7.85 1.40 -17.16
CA ILE A 185 -6.90 2.06 -18.06
C ILE A 185 -5.58 1.30 -18.14
N GLU A 186 -4.88 1.47 -19.26
CA GLU A 186 -3.49 1.05 -19.44
C GLU A 186 -2.60 2.30 -19.56
N VAL A 187 -1.53 2.36 -18.79
CA VAL A 187 -0.63 3.52 -18.74
C VAL A 187 0.76 3.12 -19.18
N THR A 188 1.22 3.70 -20.29
CA THR A 188 2.62 3.57 -20.73
C THR A 188 3.43 4.74 -20.19
N TYR A 189 4.56 4.44 -19.54
CA TYR A 189 5.38 5.46 -18.90
C TYR A 189 6.88 5.18 -19.06
N ASP A 190 7.70 6.22 -18.81
CA ASP A 190 9.15 6.17 -18.86
C ASP A 190 9.75 6.97 -17.68
N LEU A 191 10.22 6.25 -16.66
CA LEU A 191 10.81 6.85 -15.46
C LEU A 191 12.14 7.58 -15.71
N SER A 192 12.80 7.38 -16.85
CA SER A 192 14.02 8.11 -17.22
C SER A 192 13.74 9.56 -17.60
N LYS A 193 12.49 9.89 -17.91
CA LYS A 193 12.08 11.25 -18.27
C LYS A 193 11.91 12.14 -17.02
N PRO A 194 12.04 13.46 -17.20
CA PRO A 194 11.75 14.42 -16.13
C PRO A 194 10.32 14.25 -15.56
N GLU A 195 10.15 14.56 -14.29
CA GLU A 195 8.84 14.61 -13.65
C GLU A 195 7.86 15.51 -14.44
N GLY A 196 6.61 15.10 -14.53
CA GLY A 196 5.58 15.74 -15.35
C GLY A 196 5.67 15.42 -16.86
N LYS A 197 6.59 14.52 -17.28
CA LYS A 197 6.73 14.05 -18.65
C LYS A 197 6.95 12.54 -18.74
N ARG A 198 6.62 11.81 -17.69
CA ARG A 198 6.83 10.35 -17.59
C ARG A 198 5.71 9.55 -18.23
N VAL A 199 4.48 10.08 -18.26
CA VAL A 199 3.34 9.44 -18.91
C VAL A 199 3.42 9.64 -20.41
N LEU A 200 3.59 8.54 -21.16
CA LEU A 200 3.68 8.54 -22.62
C LEU A 200 2.29 8.46 -23.25
N SER A 201 1.45 7.53 -22.76
CA SER A 201 0.06 7.38 -23.20
C SER A 201 -0.80 6.79 -22.09
N ILE A 202 -2.09 7.07 -22.13
CA ILE A 202 -3.13 6.44 -21.33
C ILE A 202 -4.16 5.91 -22.30
N MET A 203 -4.51 4.62 -22.19
CA MET A 203 -5.54 3.98 -23.00
C MET A 203 -6.71 3.59 -22.13
N HIS A 204 -7.93 3.81 -22.58
CA HIS A 204 -9.16 3.32 -21.98
C HIS A 204 -9.94 2.54 -23.04
N GLU A 205 -10.24 1.28 -22.78
CA GLU A 205 -10.93 0.39 -23.75
C GLU A 205 -10.30 0.40 -25.16
N GLY A 206 -8.97 0.41 -25.23
CA GLY A 206 -8.21 0.42 -26.48
C GLY A 206 -8.19 1.77 -27.23
N THR A 207 -8.73 2.83 -26.62
CA THR A 207 -8.71 4.19 -27.21
C THR A 207 -7.82 5.11 -26.37
N GLU A 208 -6.99 5.92 -27.03
CA GLU A 208 -6.14 6.88 -26.34
C GLU A 208 -6.97 8.00 -25.70
N VAL A 209 -6.73 8.21 -24.40
CA VAL A 209 -7.41 9.23 -23.58
C VAL A 209 -6.95 10.62 -24.01
N LYS A 210 -7.90 11.47 -24.38
CA LYS A 210 -7.68 12.88 -24.73
C LYS A 210 -7.90 13.77 -23.51
N ALA A 211 -7.32 14.95 -23.53
CA ALA A 211 -7.35 15.89 -22.42
C ALA A 211 -8.77 16.31 -21.97
N ASP A 212 -9.69 16.40 -22.92
CA ASP A 212 -11.08 16.82 -22.74
C ASP A 212 -12.08 15.65 -22.55
N ASP A 213 -11.64 14.40 -22.70
CA ASP A 213 -12.46 13.25 -22.34
C ASP A 213 -12.83 13.31 -20.85
N VAL A 214 -14.02 12.82 -20.51
CA VAL A 214 -14.55 12.88 -19.14
C VAL A 214 -14.86 11.47 -18.66
N PHE A 215 -14.38 11.12 -17.47
CA PHE A 215 -14.54 9.80 -16.86
C PHE A 215 -15.14 9.88 -15.46
N GLU A 216 -15.88 8.85 -15.09
CA GLU A 216 -16.22 8.55 -13.70
C GLU A 216 -15.12 7.67 -13.11
N VAL A 217 -14.45 8.18 -12.08
CA VAL A 217 -13.29 7.55 -11.46
C VAL A 217 -13.58 7.28 -9.99
N ALA A 218 -13.44 6.03 -9.58
CA ALA A 218 -13.56 5.60 -8.20
C ALA A 218 -12.21 5.64 -7.50
N THR A 219 -12.15 6.23 -6.30
CA THR A 219 -10.95 6.32 -5.48
C THR A 219 -11.30 6.45 -3.99
N GLY A 220 -10.30 6.27 -3.11
CA GLY A 220 -10.50 6.52 -1.68
C GLY A 220 -10.72 8.00 -1.35
N ASN A 221 -11.58 8.28 -0.37
CA ASN A 221 -11.86 9.65 0.08
C ASN A 221 -10.60 10.40 0.53
N PHE A 222 -9.59 9.70 1.07
CA PHE A 222 -8.28 10.28 1.39
C PHE A 222 -7.63 10.93 0.16
N LEU A 223 -7.56 10.22 -0.98
CA LEU A 223 -7.01 10.76 -2.23
C LEU A 223 -7.87 11.88 -2.79
N ALA A 224 -9.20 11.70 -2.79
CA ALA A 224 -10.14 12.69 -3.28
C ALA A 224 -10.06 14.04 -2.51
N ASN A 225 -9.52 14.02 -1.28
CA ASN A 225 -9.22 15.22 -0.50
C ASN A 225 -7.78 15.73 -0.69
N GLY A 226 -7.04 15.24 -1.67
CA GLY A 226 -5.66 15.67 -1.95
C GLY A 226 -4.60 14.98 -1.09
N GLY A 227 -4.93 13.84 -0.46
CA GLY A 227 -3.98 13.02 0.28
C GLY A 227 -2.78 12.60 -0.59
N ASP A 228 -1.64 12.32 0.04
CA ASP A 228 -0.39 11.94 -0.64
C ASP A 228 0.06 12.96 -1.72
N HIS A 229 -0.32 14.23 -1.56
CA HIS A 229 -0.05 15.34 -2.48
C HIS A 229 -0.77 15.28 -3.83
N TYR A 230 -1.80 14.44 -3.98
CA TYR A 230 -2.62 14.39 -5.19
C TYR A 230 -3.64 15.55 -5.25
N SER A 231 -3.15 16.79 -5.24
CA SER A 231 -3.99 18.01 -5.21
C SER A 231 -5.00 18.09 -6.36
N THR A 232 -4.68 17.53 -7.53
CA THR A 232 -5.58 17.49 -8.69
C THR A 232 -6.94 16.86 -8.38
N PHE A 233 -7.02 15.91 -7.44
CA PHE A 233 -8.30 15.34 -7.03
C PHE A 233 -9.23 16.38 -6.40
N THR A 234 -8.70 17.40 -5.71
CA THR A 234 -9.53 18.44 -5.08
C THR A 234 -10.26 19.33 -6.08
N GLU A 235 -9.86 19.27 -7.35
CA GLU A 235 -10.46 20.01 -8.47
C GLU A 235 -11.54 19.20 -9.19
N THR A 236 -11.81 17.95 -8.77
CA THR A 236 -12.80 17.07 -9.39
C THR A 236 -14.17 17.24 -8.78
N VAL A 237 -15.21 16.80 -9.50
CA VAL A 237 -16.60 16.87 -9.01
C VAL A 237 -16.97 15.53 -8.38
N ARG A 238 -17.34 15.51 -7.10
CA ARG A 238 -17.86 14.32 -6.43
C ARG A 238 -19.27 13.99 -6.90
N LEU A 239 -19.47 12.72 -7.24
CA LEU A 239 -20.75 12.23 -7.75
C LEU A 239 -21.46 11.32 -6.73
N ARG A 240 -20.76 10.33 -6.18
CA ARG A 240 -21.31 9.27 -5.32
C ARG A 240 -20.30 8.84 -4.27
N GLU A 241 -20.80 8.24 -3.21
CA GLU A 241 -19.99 7.65 -2.12
C GLU A 241 -20.45 6.21 -1.86
N TYR A 242 -19.50 5.35 -1.52
CA TYR A 242 -19.66 3.92 -1.29
C TYR A 242 -18.96 3.50 0.00
N PRO A 243 -19.22 2.30 0.54
CA PRO A 243 -18.49 1.77 1.69
C PRO A 243 -16.96 1.78 1.48
N SER A 244 -16.22 1.46 2.52
CA SER A 244 -14.75 1.41 2.48
C SER A 244 -14.23 0.36 1.49
N PRO A 245 -12.96 0.46 1.03
CA PRO A 245 -12.34 -0.57 0.19
C PRO A 245 -12.39 -1.96 0.83
N SER A 246 -12.24 -2.06 2.16
CA SER A 246 -12.35 -3.34 2.88
C SER A 246 -13.77 -3.90 2.84
N ASP A 247 -14.79 -3.07 3.05
CA ASP A 247 -16.19 -3.53 3.00
C ASP A 247 -16.56 -4.02 1.60
N LEU A 248 -16.22 -3.26 0.56
CA LEU A 248 -16.44 -3.66 -0.84
C LEU A 248 -15.72 -4.98 -1.16
N THR A 249 -14.50 -5.14 -0.68
CA THR A 249 -13.71 -6.37 -0.88
C THR A 249 -14.35 -7.56 -0.17
N ILE A 250 -14.80 -7.40 1.08
CA ILE A 250 -15.52 -8.45 1.84
C ILE A 250 -16.78 -8.87 1.09
N ASP A 251 -17.58 -7.92 0.61
CA ASP A 251 -18.82 -8.19 -0.11
C ASP A 251 -18.55 -8.86 -1.46
N TYR A 252 -17.48 -8.46 -2.15
CA TYR A 252 -17.04 -9.09 -3.39
C TYR A 252 -16.68 -10.57 -3.17
N PHE A 253 -15.85 -10.88 -2.14
CA PHE A 253 -15.50 -12.26 -1.81
C PHE A 253 -16.71 -13.09 -1.44
N LYS A 254 -17.65 -12.56 -0.65
CA LYS A 254 -18.91 -13.25 -0.33
C LYS A 254 -19.76 -13.52 -1.56
N LYS A 255 -19.78 -12.62 -2.53
CA LYS A 255 -20.56 -12.73 -3.79
C LYS A 255 -19.96 -13.78 -4.72
N HIS A 256 -18.63 -13.81 -4.88
CA HIS A 256 -17.94 -14.63 -5.88
C HIS A 256 -17.42 -15.96 -5.34
N GLY A 257 -17.19 -16.07 -4.04
CA GLY A 257 -16.71 -17.28 -3.36
C GLY A 257 -15.24 -17.57 -3.62
N THR A 258 -14.84 -17.74 -4.88
CA THR A 258 -13.43 -17.97 -5.29
C THR A 258 -12.96 -16.83 -6.18
N VAL A 259 -11.78 -16.31 -5.87
CA VAL A 259 -11.17 -15.19 -6.58
C VAL A 259 -9.85 -15.62 -7.20
N SER A 260 -9.72 -15.39 -8.51
CA SER A 260 -8.50 -15.62 -9.28
C SER A 260 -7.60 -14.38 -9.25
N LYS A 261 -6.31 -14.60 -9.52
CA LYS A 261 -5.38 -13.47 -9.70
C LYS A 261 -5.82 -12.64 -10.90
N PRO A 262 -6.02 -11.32 -10.74
CA PRO A 262 -6.36 -10.45 -11.87
C PRO A 262 -5.24 -10.43 -12.91
N SER A 263 -5.60 -10.09 -14.15
CA SER A 263 -4.62 -9.77 -15.19
C SER A 263 -3.79 -8.55 -14.77
N THR A 264 -2.58 -8.46 -15.29
CA THR A 264 -1.80 -7.20 -15.23
C THR A 264 -2.49 -6.17 -16.10
N GLY A 265 -2.56 -4.94 -15.61
CA GLY A 265 -3.09 -3.79 -16.34
C GLY A 265 -2.13 -3.29 -17.40
#